data_8b33373128790266c21201d43c5f364e
#
_entry.id   8b33373128790266c21201d43c5f364e
#
_cell.length_a   1.000
_cell.length_b   1.000
_cell.length_c   1.000
_cell.angle_alpha   90.00
_cell.angle_beta   90.00
_cell.angle_gamma   90.00
#
_symmetry.space_group_name_H-M   'P 1'
#
loop_
_entity.id
_entity.type
_entity.pdbx_description
1 polymer ?
#
loop_
_entity_poly.entity_id
_entity_poly.type
_entity_poly.pdbx_seq_one_letter_code
_entity_poly.pdbx_strand_id
1 'polypeptide(L)'
;MAACDLRRAETGDRIEHEFLVRDRIEKTARNGAPFVILTLANPTGAIDTAPIWQEHLDWVAGAEKGKVVQIVGNISSYGDDASRRRQLALSGPARVLPASEFDPSEFLPTVDVEMERLWDAIDKLRGSITSATIRQAVDLFFADDAFRVRFERTPGSVKGHHSQVGGLLLHVVEVAQIARHIARTVRHANADLVVAGALLHDIGKVEAYAVGAEGFSHTSTGRLLGHVTLGALMFDRQLVASGLALTAAQRDELLHFILSHHGALEFGSPVVPLTTEAEIVHWADEASAKATDMIDEFADPELFPPGSTAEMSAKSSWRLKRMLWRRPAPWE
;
A
#
# COMPACT_ATOMS: atom_id res chain seq x y z
N MET A 1 11.08 1.61 23.81
CA MET A 1 9.84 2.36 24.16
C MET A 1 8.67 1.52 23.70
N ALA A 2 7.52 1.51 24.40
CA ALA A 2 6.33 0.79 23.94
C ALA A 2 5.89 1.39 22.59
N ALA A 3 5.57 0.55 21.61
CA ALA A 3 5.13 1.00 20.29
C ALA A 3 3.85 1.83 20.42
N CYS A 4 3.84 3.06 19.92
CA CYS A 4 2.65 3.91 19.87
C CYS A 4 1.75 3.45 18.73
N ASP A 5 0.62 2.81 19.03
CA ASP A 5 -0.38 2.45 18.01
C ASP A 5 -1.41 3.59 17.88
N LEU A 6 -1.24 4.43 16.84
CA LEU A 6 -2.14 5.56 16.57
C LEU A 6 -3.58 5.13 16.26
N ARG A 7 -3.81 3.87 15.82
CA ARG A 7 -5.16 3.34 15.55
C ARG A 7 -5.95 3.15 16.85
N ARG A 8 -5.24 2.81 17.94
CA ARG A 8 -5.81 2.48 19.27
C ARG A 8 -5.68 3.60 20.28
N ALA A 9 -4.89 4.65 19.97
CA ALA A 9 -4.68 5.76 20.91
C ALA A 9 -5.99 6.49 21.21
N GLU A 10 -6.30 6.72 22.47
CA GLU A 10 -7.53 7.34 22.95
C GLU A 10 -7.28 8.75 23.52
N THR A 11 -8.33 9.57 23.59
CA THR A 11 -8.26 10.89 24.21
C THR A 11 -7.82 10.77 25.67
N GLY A 12 -6.77 11.49 26.03
CA GLY A 12 -6.14 11.45 27.36
C GLY A 12 -4.83 10.66 27.39
N ASP A 13 -4.56 9.83 26.39
CA ASP A 13 -3.31 9.07 26.35
C ASP A 13 -2.11 10.00 26.23
N ARG A 14 -1.07 9.73 27.04
CA ARG A 14 0.23 10.37 26.91
C ARG A 14 1.06 9.65 25.88
N ILE A 15 1.56 10.40 24.93
CA ILE A 15 2.44 9.93 23.85
C ILE A 15 3.84 10.49 24.08
N GLU A 16 4.83 9.60 24.02
CA GLU A 16 6.26 9.94 23.89
C GLU A 16 6.84 9.01 22.83
N HIS A 17 6.99 9.51 21.61
CA HIS A 17 7.33 8.67 20.47
C HIS A 17 7.98 9.47 19.35
N GLU A 18 8.61 8.76 18.42
CA GLU A 18 9.21 9.30 17.21
C GLU A 18 8.19 9.22 16.06
N PHE A 19 8.10 10.30 15.28
CA PHE A 19 7.18 10.42 14.16
C PHE A 19 7.86 11.03 12.94
N LEU A 20 7.49 10.55 11.77
CA LEU A 20 7.78 11.25 10.51
C LEU A 20 6.83 12.44 10.35
N VAL A 21 7.36 13.61 10.05
CA VAL A 21 6.57 14.77 9.64
C VAL A 21 6.14 14.58 8.18
N ARG A 22 4.89 14.16 7.97
CA ARG A 22 4.32 13.96 6.61
C ARG A 22 3.94 15.26 5.94
N ASP A 23 3.46 16.22 6.74
CA ASP A 23 3.09 17.54 6.26
C ASP A 23 3.27 18.60 7.35
N ARG A 24 3.48 19.87 6.92
CA ARG A 24 3.58 21.04 7.77
C ARG A 24 2.76 22.14 7.14
N ILE A 25 1.71 22.57 7.83
CA ILE A 25 0.78 23.59 7.35
C ILE A 25 0.88 24.81 8.24
N GLU A 26 1.27 25.94 7.66
CA GLU A 26 1.27 27.25 8.32
C GLU A 26 -0.02 27.99 7.99
N LYS A 27 -0.70 28.48 9.01
CA LYS A 27 -1.98 29.20 8.88
C LYS A 27 -2.00 30.44 9.76
N THR A 28 -2.90 31.35 9.42
CA THR A 28 -3.20 32.55 10.22
C THR A 28 -4.65 32.49 10.69
N ALA A 29 -4.86 32.62 11.98
CA ALA A 29 -6.18 32.66 12.57
C ALA A 29 -6.92 33.95 12.23
N ARG A 30 -8.22 33.99 12.50
CA ARG A 30 -9.05 35.19 12.24
C ARG A 30 -8.59 36.45 12.98
N ASN A 31 -7.92 36.29 14.12
CA ASN A 31 -7.32 37.38 14.89
C ASN A 31 -5.92 37.79 14.42
N GLY A 32 -5.40 37.23 13.33
CA GLY A 32 -4.08 37.51 12.79
C GLY A 32 -2.93 36.67 13.40
N ALA A 33 -3.18 35.87 14.41
CA ALA A 33 -2.13 35.05 15.03
C ALA A 33 -1.71 33.87 14.12
N PRO A 34 -0.41 33.70 13.86
CA PRO A 34 0.08 32.56 13.11
C PRO A 34 0.07 31.28 13.96
N PHE A 35 -0.15 30.15 13.33
CA PHE A 35 -0.02 28.83 13.93
C PHE A 35 0.42 27.77 12.91
N VAL A 36 1.00 26.68 13.41
CA VAL A 36 1.44 25.52 12.62
C VAL A 36 0.64 24.30 13.03
N ILE A 37 0.30 23.46 12.06
CA ILE A 37 -0.17 22.09 12.27
C ILE A 37 0.82 21.16 11.57
N LEU A 38 1.30 20.14 12.30
CA LEU A 38 2.09 19.06 11.73
C LEU A 38 1.19 17.83 11.57
N THR A 39 1.28 17.17 10.42
CA THR A 39 0.77 15.81 10.25
C THR A 39 1.90 14.85 10.57
N LEU A 40 1.79 14.14 11.68
CA LEU A 40 2.77 13.19 12.19
C LEU A 40 2.35 11.76 11.86
N ALA A 41 3.30 10.92 11.46
CA ALA A 41 3.02 9.54 11.06
C ALA A 41 4.01 8.55 11.67
N ASN A 42 3.52 7.34 11.90
CA ASN A 42 4.30 6.15 12.17
C ASN A 42 3.67 4.95 11.41
N PRO A 43 4.21 3.72 11.49
CA PRO A 43 3.67 2.56 10.77
C PRO A 43 2.19 2.26 11.01
N THR A 44 1.63 2.73 12.13
CA THR A 44 0.24 2.46 12.52
C THR A 44 -0.76 3.50 12.01
N GLY A 45 -0.29 4.63 11.48
CA GLY A 45 -1.16 5.66 10.93
C GLY A 45 -0.58 7.07 11.02
N ALA A 46 -1.45 8.06 10.89
CA ALA A 46 -1.10 9.47 11.00
C ALA A 46 -2.07 10.22 11.92
N ILE A 47 -1.57 11.29 12.54
CA ILE A 47 -2.34 12.17 13.42
C ILE A 47 -1.88 13.62 13.21
N ASP A 48 -2.81 14.55 13.19
CA ASP A 48 -2.49 15.98 13.19
C ASP A 48 -2.18 16.46 14.60
N THR A 49 -1.26 17.42 14.74
CA THR A 49 -1.09 18.12 16.01
C THR A 49 -2.27 19.05 16.25
N ALA A 50 -2.56 19.36 17.53
CA ALA A 50 -3.28 20.55 17.87
C ALA A 50 -2.57 21.77 17.26
N PRO A 51 -3.29 22.88 16.95
CA PRO A 51 -2.65 24.11 16.50
C PRO A 51 -1.53 24.56 17.45
N ILE A 52 -0.32 24.71 16.93
CA ILE A 52 0.84 25.18 17.66
C ILE A 52 0.93 26.66 17.40
N TRP A 53 0.54 27.46 18.40
CA TRP A 53 0.38 28.89 18.30
C TRP A 53 1.70 29.65 18.36
N GLN A 54 1.66 30.91 18.06
CA GLN A 54 2.80 31.84 17.95
C GLN A 54 3.79 31.73 19.13
N GLU A 55 3.30 31.58 20.35
CA GLU A 55 4.12 31.45 21.57
C GLU A 55 4.92 30.17 21.67
N HIS A 56 4.63 29.17 20.84
CA HIS A 56 5.27 27.86 20.83
C HIS A 56 5.78 27.43 19.43
N LEU A 57 5.89 28.36 18.48
CA LEU A 57 6.42 28.04 17.15
C LEU A 57 7.88 27.55 17.19
N ASP A 58 8.64 27.97 18.19
CA ASP A 58 9.97 27.49 18.48
C ASP A 58 10.03 26.00 18.82
N TRP A 59 8.94 25.44 19.38
CA TRP A 59 8.83 24.00 19.69
C TRP A 59 8.93 23.13 18.45
N VAL A 60 8.59 23.65 17.30
CA VAL A 60 8.60 22.94 16.02
C VAL A 60 9.56 23.55 15.00
N ALA A 61 10.52 24.33 15.49
CA ALA A 61 11.61 24.84 14.66
C ALA A 61 12.40 23.67 14.06
N GLY A 62 12.47 23.62 12.70
CA GLY A 62 13.15 22.52 12.00
C GLY A 62 12.33 21.23 11.83
N ALA A 63 11.12 21.14 12.38
CA ALA A 63 10.20 20.04 12.11
C ALA A 63 9.57 20.17 10.72
N GLU A 64 10.40 20.04 9.69
CA GLU A 64 10.02 20.14 8.28
C GLU A 64 9.53 18.78 7.73
N LYS A 65 8.76 18.83 6.65
CA LYS A 65 8.32 17.65 5.93
C LYS A 65 9.50 16.72 5.58
N GLY A 66 9.36 15.44 5.84
CA GLY A 66 10.40 14.42 5.64
C GLY A 66 11.40 14.29 6.78
N LYS A 67 11.29 15.10 7.85
CA LYS A 67 12.09 14.95 9.07
C LYS A 67 11.40 14.02 10.06
N VAL A 68 12.20 13.31 10.84
CA VAL A 68 11.70 12.56 12.00
C VAL A 68 11.88 13.42 13.25
N VAL A 69 10.84 13.46 14.06
CA VAL A 69 10.80 14.24 15.31
C VAL A 69 10.35 13.34 16.46
N GLN A 70 11.05 13.48 17.58
CA GLN A 70 10.58 12.93 18.86
C GLN A 70 9.64 13.94 19.50
N ILE A 71 8.45 13.50 19.83
CA ILE A 71 7.35 14.31 20.38
C ILE A 71 6.94 13.76 21.73
N VAL A 72 6.66 14.67 22.67
CA VAL A 72 5.96 14.38 23.90
C VAL A 72 4.67 15.19 23.89
N GLY A 73 3.54 14.54 24.15
CA GLY A 73 2.24 15.19 24.11
C GLY A 73 1.12 14.30 24.65
N ASN A 74 -0.11 14.79 24.52
CA ASN A 74 -1.29 14.02 24.89
C ASN A 74 -2.29 14.00 23.74
N ILE A 75 -2.97 12.86 23.58
CA ILE A 75 -4.07 12.80 22.63
C ILE A 75 -5.23 13.65 23.18
N SER A 76 -5.67 14.59 22.38
CA SER A 76 -6.85 15.41 22.65
C SER A 76 -7.85 15.25 21.51
N SER A 77 -9.06 15.74 21.71
CA SER A 77 -10.09 15.76 20.67
C SER A 77 -10.63 17.16 20.48
N TYR A 78 -11.00 17.51 19.26
CA TYR A 78 -11.64 18.75 18.91
C TYR A 78 -12.83 18.50 17.97
N GLY A 79 -13.72 19.47 17.87
CA GLY A 79 -14.98 19.37 17.14
C GLY A 79 -16.15 19.05 18.08
N ASP A 80 -17.37 19.12 17.54
CA ASP A 80 -18.59 18.69 18.23
C ASP A 80 -18.74 17.15 18.21
N ASP A 81 -19.74 16.61 18.88
CA ASP A 81 -19.91 15.16 18.99
C ASP A 81 -20.07 14.45 17.63
N ALA A 82 -20.54 15.15 16.61
CA ALA A 82 -20.73 14.63 15.27
C ALA A 82 -19.45 14.71 14.40
N SER A 83 -18.50 15.59 14.75
CA SER A 83 -17.27 15.87 13.99
C SER A 83 -15.99 15.67 14.81
N ARG A 84 -16.07 15.00 15.96
CA ARG A 84 -14.95 14.83 16.89
C ARG A 84 -13.76 14.16 16.23
N ARG A 85 -12.62 14.85 16.17
CA ARG A 85 -11.35 14.36 15.63
C ARG A 85 -10.29 14.33 16.73
N ARG A 86 -9.46 13.29 16.69
CA ARG A 86 -8.28 13.20 17.55
C ARG A 86 -7.17 14.07 17.00
N GLN A 87 -6.39 14.67 17.89
CA GLN A 87 -5.18 15.43 17.61
C GLN A 87 -4.16 15.20 18.71
N LEU A 88 -2.88 15.45 18.43
CA LEU A 88 -1.80 15.36 19.41
C LEU A 88 -1.44 16.75 19.90
N ALA A 89 -1.78 17.07 21.14
CA ALA A 89 -1.38 18.31 21.79
C ALA A 89 0.06 18.15 22.35
N LEU A 90 1.01 18.94 21.85
CA LEU A 90 2.39 18.91 22.32
C LEU A 90 2.47 19.40 23.76
N SER A 91 3.31 18.76 24.57
CA SER A 91 3.61 19.14 25.94
C SER A 91 4.99 19.82 26.10
N GLY A 92 5.73 19.98 24.99
CA GLY A 92 7.05 20.59 24.95
C GLY A 92 7.66 20.58 23.54
N PRO A 93 8.90 21.07 23.41
CA PRO A 93 9.59 21.13 22.12
C PRO A 93 9.76 19.77 21.45
N ALA A 94 9.54 19.71 20.14
CA ALA A 94 9.89 18.57 19.33
C ALA A 94 11.42 18.49 19.13
N ARG A 95 12.00 17.32 19.33
CA ARG A 95 13.42 17.09 19.02
C ARG A 95 13.53 16.52 17.61
N VAL A 96 14.13 17.28 16.69
CA VAL A 96 14.43 16.78 15.35
C VAL A 96 15.57 15.77 15.41
N LEU A 97 15.39 14.57 14.86
CA LEU A 97 16.44 13.55 14.82
C LEU A 97 17.35 13.75 13.61
N PRO A 98 18.66 13.53 13.76
CA PRO A 98 19.59 13.51 12.62
C PRO A 98 19.21 12.41 11.63
N ALA A 99 19.37 12.66 10.34
CA ALA A 99 19.05 11.69 9.28
C ALA A 99 19.86 10.39 9.36
N SER A 100 20.97 10.38 10.11
CA SER A 100 21.79 9.19 10.37
C SER A 100 21.24 8.28 11.47
N GLU A 101 20.25 8.72 12.24
CA GLU A 101 19.69 7.99 13.39
C GLU A 101 18.41 7.21 13.05
N PHE A 102 17.89 7.32 11.84
CA PHE A 102 16.63 6.65 11.44
C PHE A 102 16.58 6.31 9.95
N ASP A 103 15.80 5.29 9.59
CA ASP A 103 15.32 5.05 8.22
C ASP A 103 13.89 5.62 8.11
N PRO A 104 13.65 6.67 7.28
CA PRO A 104 12.32 7.25 7.14
C PRO A 104 11.24 6.25 6.71
N SER A 105 11.62 5.17 6.04
CA SER A 105 10.68 4.13 5.61
C SER A 105 10.06 3.34 6.79
N GLU A 106 10.71 3.33 7.95
CA GLU A 106 10.20 2.70 9.17
C GLU A 106 8.98 3.44 9.76
N PHE A 107 8.73 4.67 9.30
CA PHE A 107 7.60 5.50 9.74
C PHE A 107 6.43 5.51 8.75
N LEU A 108 6.54 4.77 7.66
CA LEU A 108 5.48 4.70 6.66
C LEU A 108 4.37 3.73 7.12
N PRO A 109 3.12 3.97 6.69
CA PRO A 109 2.03 3.03 6.92
C PRO A 109 2.43 1.64 6.46
N THR A 110 2.21 0.65 7.33
CA THR A 110 2.52 -0.76 7.07
C THR A 110 1.21 -1.55 7.13
N VAL A 111 1.11 -2.61 6.36
CA VAL A 111 -0.04 -3.52 6.38
C VAL A 111 -0.27 -4.05 7.80
N ASP A 112 -1.55 -4.22 8.18
CA ASP A 112 -1.94 -4.71 9.52
C ASP A 112 -1.98 -6.25 9.56
N VAL A 113 -0.98 -6.87 8.94
CA VAL A 113 -0.79 -8.33 8.88
C VAL A 113 0.68 -8.61 9.09
N GLU A 114 0.99 -9.62 9.92
CA GLU A 114 2.36 -10.07 10.14
C GLU A 114 3.01 -10.50 8.82
N MET A 115 4.16 -9.92 8.47
CA MET A 115 4.88 -10.18 7.22
C MET A 115 5.20 -11.67 7.05
N GLU A 116 5.57 -12.35 8.12
CA GLU A 116 5.83 -13.80 8.11
C GLU A 116 4.62 -14.61 7.64
N ARG A 117 3.41 -14.22 8.05
CA ARG A 117 2.17 -14.89 7.60
C ARG A 117 1.92 -14.71 6.11
N LEU A 118 2.25 -13.54 5.58
CA LEU A 118 2.13 -13.29 4.14
C LEU A 118 3.16 -14.12 3.35
N TRP A 119 4.39 -14.18 3.83
CA TRP A 119 5.42 -15.03 3.22
C TRP A 119 5.09 -16.51 3.31
N ASP A 120 4.57 -16.99 4.44
CA ASP A 120 4.04 -18.35 4.58
C ASP A 120 2.94 -18.65 3.56
N ALA A 121 2.07 -17.68 3.26
CA ALA A 121 1.04 -17.83 2.26
C ALA A 121 1.64 -17.91 0.84
N ILE A 122 2.61 -17.06 0.50
CA ILE A 122 3.37 -17.14 -0.77
C ILE A 122 4.05 -18.52 -0.90
N ASP A 123 4.74 -18.97 0.13
CA ASP A 123 5.47 -20.25 0.09
C ASP A 123 4.54 -21.45 -0.04
N LYS A 124 3.36 -21.42 0.59
CA LYS A 124 2.30 -22.43 0.40
C LYS A 124 1.70 -22.39 -1.00
N LEU A 125 1.48 -21.19 -1.57
CA LEU A 125 0.99 -21.05 -2.96
C LEU A 125 2.03 -21.59 -3.95
N ARG A 126 3.29 -21.16 -3.82
CA ARG A 126 4.42 -21.64 -4.61
C ARG A 126 4.60 -23.16 -4.51
N GLY A 127 4.55 -23.71 -3.29
CA GLY A 127 4.63 -25.14 -3.02
C GLY A 127 3.43 -25.94 -3.56
N SER A 128 2.30 -25.30 -3.85
CA SER A 128 1.13 -25.97 -4.44
C SER A 128 1.23 -26.17 -5.96
N ILE A 129 2.21 -25.53 -6.62
CA ILE A 129 2.48 -25.72 -8.05
C ILE A 129 3.11 -27.12 -8.24
N THR A 130 2.44 -27.99 -8.96
CA THR A 130 2.87 -29.37 -9.18
C THR A 130 3.89 -29.52 -10.30
N SER A 131 3.78 -28.67 -11.34
CA SER A 131 4.75 -28.60 -12.43
C SER A 131 6.09 -28.05 -11.95
N ALA A 132 7.13 -28.86 -12.00
CA ALA A 132 8.49 -28.46 -11.60
C ALA A 132 8.99 -27.26 -12.43
N THR A 133 8.72 -27.25 -13.72
CA THR A 133 9.15 -26.18 -14.63
C THR A 133 8.47 -24.84 -14.29
N ILE A 134 7.15 -24.85 -14.08
CA ILE A 134 6.40 -23.63 -13.70
C ILE A 134 6.88 -23.15 -12.33
N ARG A 135 7.08 -24.05 -11.36
CA ARG A 135 7.58 -23.68 -10.04
C ARG A 135 8.97 -23.07 -10.11
N GLN A 136 9.88 -23.65 -10.90
CA GLN A 136 11.22 -23.07 -11.12
C GLN A 136 11.17 -21.66 -11.70
N ALA A 137 10.23 -21.37 -12.61
CA ALA A 137 10.05 -20.02 -13.15
C ALA A 137 9.60 -19.00 -12.07
N VAL A 138 8.70 -19.40 -11.16
CA VAL A 138 8.31 -18.58 -10.00
C VAL A 138 9.47 -18.44 -9.01
N ASP A 139 10.24 -19.50 -8.80
CA ASP A 139 11.38 -19.53 -7.88
C ASP A 139 12.53 -18.63 -8.30
N LEU A 140 12.60 -18.17 -9.57
CA LEU A 140 13.55 -17.15 -10.01
C LEU A 140 13.44 -15.84 -9.21
N PHE A 141 12.29 -15.59 -8.61
CA PHE A 141 12.01 -14.40 -7.80
C PHE A 141 11.76 -14.77 -6.34
N PHE A 142 10.80 -15.63 -6.09
CA PHE A 142 10.29 -15.89 -4.74
C PHE A 142 11.17 -16.85 -3.91
N ALA A 143 12.24 -17.43 -4.47
CA ALA A 143 13.30 -18.11 -3.73
C ALA A 143 14.55 -17.25 -3.54
N ASP A 144 14.61 -16.03 -4.10
CA ASP A 144 15.70 -15.08 -3.92
C ASP A 144 15.42 -14.16 -2.72
N ASP A 145 16.21 -14.28 -1.66
CA ASP A 145 16.06 -13.49 -0.44
C ASP A 145 16.22 -11.98 -0.69
N ALA A 146 17.09 -11.58 -1.62
CA ALA A 146 17.27 -10.17 -1.95
C ALA A 146 16.03 -9.59 -2.67
N PHE A 147 15.40 -10.37 -3.52
CA PHE A 147 14.12 -9.99 -4.13
C PHE A 147 13.01 -9.93 -3.07
N ARG A 148 12.90 -10.92 -2.18
CA ARG A 148 11.89 -10.97 -1.11
C ARG A 148 11.94 -9.72 -0.23
N VAL A 149 13.13 -9.29 0.20
CA VAL A 149 13.31 -8.06 1.01
C VAL A 149 12.82 -6.82 0.27
N ARG A 150 13.11 -6.69 -1.02
CA ARG A 150 12.65 -5.56 -1.83
C ARG A 150 11.13 -5.61 -2.06
N PHE A 151 10.60 -6.79 -2.34
CA PHE A 151 9.18 -7.04 -2.59
C PHE A 151 8.32 -6.72 -1.35
N GLU A 152 8.78 -7.12 -0.16
CA GLU A 152 8.13 -6.83 1.11
C GLU A 152 8.00 -5.32 1.38
N ARG A 153 9.02 -4.54 1.03
CA ARG A 153 9.00 -3.09 1.25
C ARG A 153 8.17 -2.32 0.22
N THR A 154 7.84 -2.95 -0.90
CA THR A 154 7.17 -2.29 -2.02
C THR A 154 5.67 -2.14 -1.75
N PRO A 155 5.07 -0.94 -2.00
CA PRO A 155 3.63 -0.75 -1.90
C PRO A 155 2.91 -1.40 -3.08
N GLY A 156 1.64 -1.75 -2.92
CA GLY A 156 0.80 -2.21 -4.02
C GLY A 156 0.54 -1.12 -5.06
N SER A 157 0.45 0.13 -4.59
CA SER A 157 0.35 1.32 -5.44
C SER A 157 0.95 2.55 -4.75
N VAL A 158 1.17 3.63 -5.49
CA VAL A 158 1.67 4.90 -4.91
C VAL A 158 0.57 5.67 -4.19
N LYS A 159 -0.69 5.59 -4.62
CA LYS A 159 -1.84 6.37 -4.09
C LYS A 159 -3.17 5.61 -4.09
N GLY A 160 -3.21 4.37 -4.54
CA GLY A 160 -4.42 3.54 -4.62
C GLY A 160 -4.46 2.51 -3.50
N HIS A 161 -5.10 1.37 -3.81
CA HIS A 161 -5.15 0.22 -2.92
C HIS A 161 -3.75 -0.23 -2.47
N HIS A 162 -3.66 -0.76 -1.25
CA HIS A 162 -2.42 -1.27 -0.68
C HIS A 162 -1.23 -0.28 -0.72
N SER A 163 -1.47 1.05 -0.58
CA SER A 163 -0.43 2.09 -0.53
C SER A 163 0.27 2.10 0.84
N GLN A 164 0.92 1.00 1.18
CA GLN A 164 1.56 0.70 2.46
C GLN A 164 2.82 -0.15 2.25
N VAL A 165 3.76 -0.14 3.20
CA VAL A 165 4.85 -1.12 3.25
C VAL A 165 4.23 -2.51 3.43
N GLY A 166 4.66 -3.49 2.65
CA GLY A 166 4.02 -4.82 2.58
C GLY A 166 2.79 -4.87 1.68
N GLY A 167 2.36 -3.72 1.10
CA GLY A 167 1.15 -3.62 0.30
C GLY A 167 1.19 -4.48 -0.96
N LEU A 168 2.34 -4.55 -1.64
CA LEU A 168 2.51 -5.43 -2.79
C LEU A 168 2.43 -6.91 -2.39
N LEU A 169 3.06 -7.28 -1.29
CA LEU A 169 3.04 -8.65 -0.78
C LEU A 169 1.62 -9.08 -0.40
N LEU A 170 0.87 -8.23 0.32
CA LEU A 170 -0.52 -8.50 0.68
C LEU A 170 -1.40 -8.64 -0.57
N HIS A 171 -1.29 -7.70 -1.51
CA HIS A 171 -2.02 -7.71 -2.77
C HIS A 171 -1.79 -9.03 -3.56
N VAL A 172 -0.54 -9.42 -3.74
CA VAL A 172 -0.20 -10.64 -4.49
C VAL A 172 -0.71 -11.90 -3.79
N VAL A 173 -0.70 -11.94 -2.45
CA VAL A 173 -1.33 -13.04 -1.68
C VAL A 173 -2.83 -13.10 -1.94
N GLU A 174 -3.53 -11.96 -1.89
CA GLU A 174 -4.97 -11.88 -2.16
C GLU A 174 -5.29 -12.33 -3.58
N VAL A 175 -4.61 -11.76 -4.58
CA VAL A 175 -4.79 -12.11 -5.99
C VAL A 175 -4.57 -13.60 -6.23
N ALA A 176 -3.47 -14.16 -5.72
CA ALA A 176 -3.15 -15.57 -5.92
C ALA A 176 -4.15 -16.52 -5.23
N GLN A 177 -4.68 -16.15 -4.06
CA GLN A 177 -5.72 -16.92 -3.39
C GLN A 177 -7.04 -16.87 -4.14
N ILE A 178 -7.49 -15.68 -4.57
CA ILE A 178 -8.72 -15.50 -5.36
C ILE A 178 -8.60 -16.26 -6.68
N ALA A 179 -7.51 -16.05 -7.43
CA ALA A 179 -7.28 -16.69 -8.71
C ALA A 179 -7.28 -18.23 -8.59
N ARG A 180 -6.61 -18.77 -7.57
CA ARG A 180 -6.59 -20.22 -7.29
C ARG A 180 -7.98 -20.78 -7.00
N HIS A 181 -8.83 -20.04 -6.27
CA HIS A 181 -10.21 -20.45 -6.02
C HIS A 181 -11.05 -20.45 -7.30
N ILE A 182 -10.90 -19.44 -8.14
CA ILE A 182 -11.55 -19.38 -9.45
C ILE A 182 -11.08 -20.56 -10.31
N ALA A 183 -9.77 -20.82 -10.41
CA ALA A 183 -9.22 -21.91 -11.22
C ALA A 183 -9.72 -23.29 -10.81
N ARG A 184 -10.01 -23.50 -9.52
CA ARG A 184 -10.61 -24.76 -9.03
C ARG A 184 -12.09 -24.91 -9.38
N THR A 185 -12.77 -23.81 -9.66
CA THR A 185 -14.19 -23.77 -10.01
C THR A 185 -14.39 -23.83 -11.52
N VAL A 186 -13.54 -23.15 -12.28
CA VAL A 186 -13.59 -23.13 -13.75
C VAL A 186 -12.99 -24.41 -14.30
N ARG A 187 -13.81 -25.17 -15.08
CA ARG A 187 -13.37 -26.44 -15.66
C ARG A 187 -12.25 -26.21 -16.67
N HIS A 188 -11.25 -27.10 -16.63
CA HIS A 188 -10.11 -27.13 -17.53
C HIS A 188 -9.09 -25.98 -17.38
N ALA A 189 -9.24 -25.07 -16.42
CA ALA A 189 -8.19 -24.13 -16.10
C ALA A 189 -6.99 -24.83 -15.46
N ASN A 190 -5.79 -24.46 -15.90
CA ASN A 190 -4.54 -24.96 -15.32
C ASN A 190 -4.20 -24.17 -14.05
N ALA A 191 -4.46 -24.79 -12.88
CA ALA A 191 -4.25 -24.13 -11.59
C ALA A 191 -2.78 -23.75 -11.33
N ASP A 192 -1.82 -24.50 -11.85
CA ASP A 192 -0.39 -24.18 -11.71
C ASP A 192 -0.03 -22.88 -12.45
N LEU A 193 -0.52 -22.73 -13.68
CA LEU A 193 -0.31 -21.52 -14.47
C LEU A 193 -1.04 -20.31 -13.85
N VAL A 194 -2.26 -20.48 -13.35
CA VAL A 194 -2.99 -19.40 -12.67
C VAL A 194 -2.24 -18.92 -11.44
N VAL A 195 -1.76 -19.84 -10.59
CA VAL A 195 -1.00 -19.45 -9.39
C VAL A 195 0.32 -18.78 -9.78
N ALA A 196 1.04 -19.31 -10.77
CA ALA A 196 2.29 -18.72 -11.26
C ALA A 196 2.05 -17.32 -11.83
N GLY A 197 1.04 -17.15 -12.69
CA GLY A 197 0.66 -15.86 -13.25
C GLY A 197 0.32 -14.84 -12.16
N ALA A 198 -0.49 -15.24 -11.17
CA ALA A 198 -0.84 -14.39 -10.04
C ALA A 198 0.36 -14.00 -9.17
N LEU A 199 1.34 -14.88 -8.98
CA LEU A 199 2.58 -14.54 -8.25
C LEU A 199 3.49 -13.60 -9.05
N LEU A 200 3.52 -13.72 -10.38
CA LEU A 200 4.46 -12.99 -11.24
C LEU A 200 3.90 -11.67 -11.79
N HIS A 201 2.58 -11.43 -11.81
CA HIS A 201 1.96 -10.34 -12.55
C HIS A 201 2.55 -8.96 -12.22
N ASP A 202 2.87 -8.73 -10.97
CA ASP A 202 3.25 -7.43 -10.41
C ASP A 202 4.73 -7.31 -9.96
N ILE A 203 5.59 -8.27 -10.31
CA ILE A 203 7.02 -8.25 -9.91
C ILE A 203 7.73 -6.95 -10.32
N GLY A 204 7.30 -6.32 -11.40
CA GLY A 204 7.89 -5.08 -11.90
C GLY A 204 7.69 -3.86 -11.02
N LYS A 205 6.75 -3.90 -10.06
CA LYS A 205 6.54 -2.82 -9.08
C LYS A 205 7.77 -2.59 -8.20
N VAL A 206 8.57 -3.63 -7.97
CA VAL A 206 9.84 -3.55 -7.22
C VAL A 206 10.87 -2.60 -7.87
N GLU A 207 10.86 -2.46 -9.19
CA GLU A 207 11.70 -1.49 -9.92
C GLU A 207 10.95 -0.19 -10.24
N ALA A 208 9.62 -0.25 -10.33
CA ALA A 208 8.79 0.89 -10.69
C ALA A 208 8.57 1.87 -9.55
N TYR A 209 8.60 1.40 -8.30
CA TYR A 209 8.30 2.23 -7.14
C TYR A 209 9.52 2.42 -6.24
N ALA A 210 9.56 3.59 -5.60
CA ALA A 210 10.54 3.94 -4.60
C ALA A 210 9.85 4.22 -3.27
N VAL A 211 10.49 3.79 -2.19
CA VAL A 211 10.09 4.04 -0.81
C VAL A 211 11.05 5.06 -0.22
N GLY A 212 10.56 6.15 0.29
CA GLY A 212 11.39 7.23 0.84
C GLY A 212 10.70 7.99 1.97
N ALA A 213 11.39 8.98 2.54
CA ALA A 213 10.88 9.80 3.65
C ALA A 213 9.53 10.47 3.37
N GLU A 214 9.26 10.82 2.10
CA GLU A 214 8.01 11.45 1.71
C GLU A 214 6.87 10.45 1.39
N GLY A 215 7.11 9.16 1.60
CA GLY A 215 6.19 8.08 1.26
C GLY A 215 6.61 7.34 0.00
N PHE A 216 5.61 6.95 -0.79
CA PHE A 216 5.80 6.15 -2.00
C PHE A 216 5.79 7.04 -3.25
N SER A 217 6.67 6.74 -4.18
CA SER A 217 6.77 7.48 -5.44
C SER A 217 7.14 6.53 -6.59
N HIS A 218 6.92 6.99 -7.82
CA HIS A 218 7.48 6.29 -8.98
C HIS A 218 8.97 6.60 -9.12
N THR A 219 9.77 5.58 -9.44
CA THR A 219 11.13 5.80 -9.94
C THR A 219 11.07 6.47 -11.30
N SER A 220 12.19 7.07 -11.77
CA SER A 220 12.28 7.61 -13.15
C SER A 220 12.00 6.51 -14.18
N THR A 221 12.56 5.31 -13.98
CA THR A 221 12.34 4.15 -14.85
C THR A 221 10.87 3.68 -14.79
N GLY A 222 10.26 3.67 -13.59
CA GLY A 222 8.86 3.34 -13.42
C GLY A 222 7.90 4.29 -14.13
N ARG A 223 8.25 5.60 -14.20
CA ARG A 223 7.47 6.58 -14.98
C ARG A 223 7.62 6.41 -16.49
N LEU A 224 8.81 6.03 -16.95
CA LEU A 224 9.11 5.89 -18.38
C LEU A 224 8.57 4.59 -18.97
N LEU A 225 8.65 3.48 -18.24
CA LEU A 225 8.36 2.15 -18.76
C LEU A 225 7.08 1.51 -18.18
N GLY A 226 6.66 1.93 -16.98
CA GLY A 226 5.58 1.28 -16.27
C GLY A 226 5.98 -0.07 -15.68
N HIS A 227 5.29 -0.50 -14.60
CA HIS A 227 5.61 -1.76 -13.91
C HIS A 227 5.34 -3.01 -14.76
N VAL A 228 4.34 -2.97 -15.63
CA VAL A 228 4.00 -4.08 -16.54
C VAL A 228 5.19 -4.42 -17.44
N THR A 229 5.72 -3.40 -18.12
CA THR A 229 6.88 -3.56 -19.00
C THR A 229 8.13 -3.96 -18.21
N LEU A 230 8.36 -3.31 -17.06
CA LEU A 230 9.48 -3.65 -16.18
C LEU A 230 9.40 -5.09 -15.69
N GLY A 231 8.23 -5.58 -15.31
CA GLY A 231 8.00 -6.97 -14.90
C GLY A 231 8.38 -7.96 -16.01
N ALA A 232 7.93 -7.70 -17.23
CA ALA A 232 8.27 -8.53 -18.38
C ALA A 232 9.80 -8.55 -18.66
N LEU A 233 10.45 -7.39 -18.60
CA LEU A 233 11.91 -7.29 -18.77
C LEU A 233 12.67 -7.96 -17.63
N MET A 234 12.19 -7.84 -16.38
CA MET A 234 12.79 -8.53 -15.23
C MET A 234 12.68 -10.04 -15.37
N PHE A 235 11.49 -10.53 -15.74
CA PHE A 235 11.27 -11.96 -15.95
C PHE A 235 12.18 -12.52 -17.03
N ASP A 236 12.25 -11.87 -18.19
CA ASP A 236 13.08 -12.32 -19.30
C ASP A 236 14.58 -12.31 -18.97
N ARG A 237 15.07 -11.28 -18.29
CA ARG A 237 16.47 -11.21 -17.82
C ARG A 237 16.80 -12.36 -16.85
N GLN A 238 15.94 -12.64 -15.87
CA GLN A 238 16.16 -13.69 -14.90
C GLN A 238 16.07 -15.07 -15.53
N LEU A 239 15.16 -15.28 -16.48
CA LEU A 239 15.05 -16.51 -17.21
C LEU A 239 16.35 -16.81 -17.99
N VAL A 240 16.88 -15.84 -18.72
CA VAL A 240 18.14 -15.97 -19.45
C VAL A 240 19.32 -16.21 -18.49
N ALA A 241 19.40 -15.47 -17.40
CA ALA A 241 20.49 -15.59 -16.42
C ALA A 241 20.50 -16.95 -15.71
N SER A 242 19.33 -17.52 -15.43
CA SER A 242 19.19 -18.81 -14.75
C SER A 242 19.51 -20.02 -15.63
N GLY A 243 19.43 -19.87 -16.96
CA GLY A 243 19.52 -20.99 -17.88
C GLY A 243 18.33 -21.98 -17.81
N LEU A 244 17.22 -21.60 -17.16
CA LEU A 244 16.01 -22.43 -17.14
C LEU A 244 15.47 -22.63 -18.54
N ALA A 245 15.42 -23.89 -18.98
CA ALA A 245 14.97 -24.23 -20.31
C ALA A 245 13.43 -24.20 -20.40
N LEU A 246 12.89 -23.18 -21.05
CA LEU A 246 11.50 -23.10 -21.47
C LEU A 246 11.43 -23.13 -22.99
N THR A 247 10.37 -23.73 -23.53
CA THR A 247 10.04 -23.53 -24.95
C THR A 247 9.62 -22.07 -25.16
N ALA A 248 9.71 -21.58 -26.41
CA ALA A 248 9.26 -20.24 -26.74
C ALA A 248 7.79 -19.99 -26.31
N ALA A 249 6.91 -20.96 -26.56
CA ALA A 249 5.50 -20.87 -26.16
C ALA A 249 5.31 -20.77 -24.64
N GLN A 250 6.05 -21.56 -23.84
CA GLN A 250 5.99 -21.50 -22.38
C GLN A 250 6.50 -20.17 -21.84
N ARG A 251 7.59 -19.65 -22.40
CA ARG A 251 8.11 -18.32 -22.06
C ARG A 251 7.09 -17.23 -22.39
N ASP A 252 6.53 -17.26 -23.59
CA ASP A 252 5.57 -16.26 -24.04
C ASP A 252 4.27 -16.31 -23.21
N GLU A 253 3.82 -17.50 -22.78
CA GLU A 253 2.66 -17.67 -21.92
C GLU A 253 2.89 -17.07 -20.52
N LEU A 254 4.06 -17.26 -19.89
CA LEU A 254 4.39 -16.64 -18.61
C LEU A 254 4.53 -15.12 -18.72
N LEU A 255 5.15 -14.61 -19.78
CA LEU A 255 5.20 -13.18 -20.08
C LEU A 255 3.81 -12.60 -20.32
N HIS A 256 2.91 -13.35 -20.93
CA HIS A 256 1.56 -12.93 -21.23
C HIS A 256 0.76 -12.60 -19.96
N PHE A 257 0.91 -13.34 -18.86
CA PHE A 257 0.32 -12.99 -17.58
C PHE A 257 0.74 -11.58 -17.12
N ILE A 258 2.04 -11.28 -17.20
CA ILE A 258 2.57 -9.98 -16.78
C ILE A 258 2.05 -8.88 -17.70
N LEU A 259 2.02 -9.11 -19.01
CA LEU A 259 1.66 -8.10 -20.01
C LEU A 259 0.14 -7.84 -20.09
N SER A 260 -0.71 -8.76 -19.66
CA SER A 260 -2.16 -8.69 -19.87
C SER A 260 -2.99 -8.49 -18.60
N HIS A 261 -2.39 -8.53 -17.40
CA HIS A 261 -3.16 -8.60 -16.16
C HIS A 261 -4.11 -7.41 -15.89
N HIS A 262 -3.82 -6.22 -16.42
CA HIS A 262 -4.77 -5.10 -16.33
C HIS A 262 -5.99 -5.22 -17.28
N GLY A 263 -6.04 -6.24 -18.14
CA GLY A 263 -7.19 -6.61 -18.95
C GLY A 263 -7.44 -5.75 -20.18
N ALA A 264 -7.19 -4.45 -20.14
CA ALA A 264 -7.47 -3.54 -21.25
C ALA A 264 -6.32 -2.58 -21.51
N LEU A 265 -6.18 -2.15 -22.78
CA LEU A 265 -5.14 -1.20 -23.21
C LEU A 265 -5.26 0.14 -22.47
N GLU A 266 -6.49 0.60 -22.23
CA GLU A 266 -6.78 1.85 -21.51
C GLU A 266 -6.35 1.81 -20.03
N PHE A 267 -6.17 0.62 -19.45
CA PHE A 267 -5.67 0.42 -18.09
C PHE A 267 -4.15 0.13 -18.06
N GLY A 268 -3.49 0.16 -19.22
CA GLY A 268 -2.03 0.06 -19.33
C GLY A 268 -1.51 -1.35 -19.64
N SER A 269 -2.37 -2.33 -19.94
CA SER A 269 -1.94 -3.61 -20.50
C SER A 269 -1.53 -3.42 -21.97
N PRO A 270 -0.30 -3.81 -22.38
CA PRO A 270 0.07 -3.81 -23.79
C PRO A 270 -0.79 -4.74 -24.66
N VAL A 271 -1.34 -5.78 -24.08
CA VAL A 271 -2.23 -6.78 -24.71
C VAL A 271 -3.36 -7.15 -23.74
N VAL A 272 -4.48 -7.61 -24.29
CA VAL A 272 -5.59 -8.17 -23.47
C VAL A 272 -5.31 -9.62 -23.11
N PRO A 273 -5.94 -10.20 -22.06
CA PRO A 273 -5.84 -11.62 -21.75
C PRO A 273 -6.36 -12.48 -22.91
N LEU A 274 -5.54 -13.45 -23.33
CA LEU A 274 -5.87 -14.36 -24.47
C LEU A 274 -5.95 -15.83 -24.03
N THR A 275 -5.71 -16.14 -22.75
CA THR A 275 -5.87 -17.48 -22.19
C THR A 275 -6.88 -17.46 -21.05
N THR A 276 -7.49 -18.61 -20.77
CA THR A 276 -8.43 -18.75 -19.63
C THR A 276 -7.72 -18.37 -18.32
N GLU A 277 -6.47 -18.78 -18.18
CA GLU A 277 -5.66 -18.55 -16.98
C GLU A 277 -5.32 -17.07 -16.80
N ALA A 278 -4.96 -16.37 -17.89
CA ALA A 278 -4.67 -14.93 -17.86
C ALA A 278 -5.93 -14.12 -17.55
N GLU A 279 -7.09 -14.51 -18.08
CA GLU A 279 -8.39 -13.90 -17.75
C GLU A 279 -8.73 -14.08 -16.28
N ILE A 280 -8.47 -15.27 -15.70
CA ILE A 280 -8.68 -15.54 -14.26
C ILE A 280 -7.77 -14.64 -13.42
N VAL A 281 -6.50 -14.48 -13.78
CA VAL A 281 -5.57 -13.60 -13.06
C VAL A 281 -6.03 -12.14 -13.12
N HIS A 282 -6.44 -11.64 -14.30
CA HIS A 282 -6.99 -10.31 -14.47
C HIS A 282 -8.18 -10.05 -13.53
N TRP A 283 -9.18 -10.93 -13.50
CA TRP A 283 -10.34 -10.74 -12.62
C TRP A 283 -10.01 -10.85 -11.14
N ALA A 284 -9.04 -11.67 -10.77
CA ALA A 284 -8.57 -11.76 -9.39
C ALA A 284 -7.86 -10.48 -8.94
N ASP A 285 -7.02 -9.90 -9.80
CA ASP A 285 -6.36 -8.62 -9.59
C ASP A 285 -7.38 -7.48 -9.42
N GLU A 286 -8.31 -7.34 -10.36
CA GLU A 286 -9.40 -6.37 -10.31
C GLU A 286 -10.26 -6.53 -9.04
N ALA A 287 -10.53 -7.76 -8.61
CA ALA A 287 -11.32 -8.02 -7.41
C ALA A 287 -10.61 -7.56 -6.14
N SER A 288 -9.30 -7.89 -5.97
CA SER A 288 -8.49 -7.42 -4.85
C SER A 288 -8.39 -5.91 -4.84
N ALA A 289 -7.98 -5.31 -5.97
CA ALA A 289 -7.77 -3.87 -6.09
C ALA A 289 -9.04 -3.06 -5.78
N LYS A 290 -10.18 -3.40 -6.41
CA LYS A 290 -11.42 -2.64 -6.25
C LYS A 290 -12.10 -2.85 -4.90
N ALA A 291 -12.00 -4.06 -4.32
CA ALA A 291 -12.53 -4.30 -2.98
C ALA A 291 -11.75 -3.50 -1.93
N THR A 292 -10.43 -3.47 -2.03
CA THR A 292 -9.57 -2.71 -1.12
C THR A 292 -9.77 -1.20 -1.29
N ASP A 293 -9.82 -0.69 -2.54
CA ASP A 293 -10.14 0.72 -2.78
C ASP A 293 -11.49 1.12 -2.14
N MET A 294 -12.50 0.25 -2.21
CA MET A 294 -13.81 0.52 -1.60
C MET A 294 -13.73 0.56 -0.07
N ILE A 295 -12.96 -0.35 0.55
CA ILE A 295 -12.75 -0.36 2.00
C ILE A 295 -12.05 0.93 2.44
N ASP A 296 -11.00 1.33 1.75
CA ASP A 296 -10.24 2.55 2.04
C ASP A 296 -11.11 3.81 1.92
N GLU A 297 -11.95 3.87 0.87
CA GLU A 297 -12.81 5.02 0.61
C GLU A 297 -13.98 5.14 1.59
N PHE A 298 -14.41 4.07 2.25
CA PHE A 298 -15.35 4.18 3.37
C PHE A 298 -14.77 4.90 4.58
N ALA A 299 -13.45 4.95 4.71
CA ALA A 299 -12.75 5.71 5.74
C ALA A 299 -12.37 7.13 5.29
N ASP A 300 -12.58 7.49 4.01
CA ASP A 300 -12.26 8.82 3.48
C ASP A 300 -13.25 9.88 4.01
N PRO A 301 -12.77 10.89 4.77
CA PRO A 301 -13.63 11.93 5.32
C PRO A 301 -14.26 12.87 4.26
N GLU A 302 -13.72 12.89 3.04
CA GLU A 302 -14.33 13.66 1.94
C GLU A 302 -15.51 12.92 1.31
N LEU A 303 -15.51 11.59 1.35
CA LEU A 303 -16.61 10.76 0.86
C LEU A 303 -17.66 10.52 1.96
N PHE A 304 -17.20 10.24 3.16
CA PHE A 304 -18.03 10.00 4.33
C PHE A 304 -17.57 10.88 5.49
N PRO A 305 -18.06 12.14 5.58
CA PRO A 305 -17.67 13.06 6.64
C PRO A 305 -17.86 12.45 8.03
N PRO A 306 -16.92 12.69 8.97
CA PRO A 306 -17.02 12.21 10.34
C PRO A 306 -18.35 12.61 10.98
N GLY A 307 -19.00 11.67 11.67
CA GLY A 307 -20.30 11.86 12.29
C GLY A 307 -21.50 11.87 11.32
N SER A 308 -21.27 11.80 10.02
CA SER A 308 -22.36 11.66 9.05
C SER A 308 -23.03 10.30 9.16
N THR A 309 -24.36 10.29 9.27
CA THR A 309 -25.21 9.10 9.18
C THR A 309 -25.65 8.80 7.74
N ALA A 310 -25.18 9.57 6.77
CA ALA A 310 -25.52 9.38 5.38
C ALA A 310 -25.02 8.00 4.89
N GLU A 311 -25.93 7.26 4.24
CA GLU A 311 -25.60 5.96 3.65
C GLU A 311 -24.83 6.10 2.32
N MET A 312 -25.11 7.17 1.57
CA MET A 312 -24.42 7.46 0.31
C MET A 312 -23.25 8.40 0.52
N SER A 313 -22.16 8.16 -0.21
CA SER A 313 -21.01 9.06 -0.23
C SER A 313 -21.43 10.48 -0.65
N ALA A 314 -20.75 11.50 -0.12
CA ALA A 314 -21.03 12.91 -0.42
C ALA A 314 -20.76 13.28 -1.90
N LYS A 315 -19.89 12.54 -2.55
CA LYS A 315 -19.52 12.70 -3.96
C LYS A 315 -19.13 11.35 -4.57
N SER A 316 -19.00 11.31 -5.89
CA SER A 316 -18.47 10.13 -6.60
C SER A 316 -17.02 9.88 -6.22
N SER A 317 -16.69 8.61 -5.94
CA SER A 317 -15.30 8.15 -5.79
C SER A 317 -14.51 8.44 -7.06
N TRP A 318 -13.33 9.03 -6.92
CA TRP A 318 -12.44 9.24 -8.06
C TRP A 318 -11.76 7.95 -8.52
N ARG A 319 -11.54 7.00 -7.59
CA ARG A 319 -10.93 5.69 -7.87
C ARG A 319 -11.93 4.77 -8.57
N LEU A 320 -13.13 4.64 -8.01
CA LEU A 320 -14.17 3.69 -8.47
C LEU A 320 -15.13 4.28 -9.49
N LYS A 321 -15.07 5.59 -9.77
CA LYS A 321 -15.90 6.33 -10.74
C LYS A 321 -17.41 6.19 -10.50
N ARG A 322 -17.83 6.06 -9.24
CA ARG A 322 -19.24 5.89 -8.82
C ARG A 322 -19.49 6.39 -7.41
N MET A 323 -20.76 6.59 -7.05
CA MET A 323 -21.20 6.80 -5.68
C MET A 323 -21.05 5.50 -4.89
N LEU A 324 -20.72 5.62 -3.58
CA LEU A 324 -20.59 4.48 -2.68
C LEU A 324 -21.71 4.49 -1.67
N TRP A 325 -22.21 3.31 -1.31
CA TRP A 325 -23.20 3.12 -0.27
C TRP A 325 -22.60 2.41 0.93
N ARG A 326 -22.60 3.09 2.07
CA ARG A 326 -22.14 2.55 3.34
C ARG A 326 -23.33 1.94 4.09
N ARG A 327 -23.20 0.70 4.46
CA ARG A 327 -24.24 -0.03 5.19
C ARG A 327 -24.57 0.68 6.50
N PRO A 328 -25.87 1.00 6.78
CA PRO A 328 -26.28 1.73 7.98
C PRO A 328 -26.22 0.87 9.25
N ALA A 329 -26.39 -0.44 9.12
CA ALA A 329 -26.35 -1.38 10.23
C ALA A 329 -25.64 -2.68 9.81
N PRO A 330 -24.88 -3.31 10.72
CA PRO A 330 -24.31 -4.64 10.47
C PRO A 330 -25.45 -5.67 10.30
N TRP A 331 -25.17 -6.71 9.54
CA TRP A 331 -25.96 -7.93 9.61
C TRP A 331 -25.60 -8.67 10.91
N GLU A 332 -26.62 -9.24 11.59
CA GLU A 332 -26.41 -10.06 12.78
C GLU A 332 -25.65 -11.35 12.47
#